data_09831290d4b4064d1200fa083ca65f3c
#
_entry.id   09831290d4b4064d1200fa083ca65f3c
#
_cell.length_a   1.000
_cell.length_b   1.000
_cell.length_c   1.000
_cell.angle_alpha   90.00
_cell.angle_beta   90.00
_cell.angle_gamma   90.00
#
_symmetry.space_group_name_H-M   'P 1'
#
loop_
_entity.id
_entity.type
_entity.pdbx_description
1 polymer ?
#
loop_
_entity_poly.entity_id
_entity_poly.type
_entity_poly.pdbx_seq_one_letter_code
_entity_poly.pdbx_strand_id
1 'polypeptide(L)'
;MGLQTVNVIDNEKMKQLYQRSVVFFSDMILALFPAQWFSLDYFHLSTTMQEIVISVTILTAWLSSFVAGYLTNKFGRKLVILIASFVFTIGGLMMAFAHTEYVLLAGRAIIGFAIGLASMAIPVYIAEAAPVHIRGKLVSTNVCFITFGQFVASIVAGLFSNDHINGWRWMLGLSAVPSILQLIFFTFLPESPRWLVQKGRYDLAYQALTKFRYANTVEEDIRTEFASIKESCLNSERDRNNSKSIKAIVSNPMVMRALFVGCLLMIIQQVAGINTVMYYSATIIQMSGVTDKSTAVWLSALTASINFIFSFVGLVLVERLGRRRLTLSSLFGVIISLLILAAGFQLAEINSPPVSFNPNPNDDSICSRMRNCDQCVSSLICGYCFSENTKSGNKDLFVSLLQTNKFNGTCLPKNPATQLPFANSSFCVNGTRHSMMWTESWCPSQYSWMTLAGLMLYLFFFAPGMGPMPWTINSEIYPLWTRSFCYSMSTSFNWFFNLLVSLTFLTLTNLLTIYGAFYLYTFFALIGLILFYFFLPETKDKSLEEIEFLFEQPLCQLHKKRQNLSRFHNVDSTVNVSNENVNPSITTSSTNDS
;
A
#
# COMPACT_ATOMS: atom_id res chain seq x y z
N MET A 1 16.29 -40.53 -27.15
CA MET A 1 15.81 -40.33 -25.76
C MET A 1 16.32 -39.03 -25.07
N GLY A 2 17.40 -38.42 -25.51
CA GLY A 2 17.95 -37.21 -24.86
C GLY A 2 17.32 -35.86 -25.24
N LEU A 3 16.64 -35.74 -26.36
CA LEU A 3 16.07 -34.47 -26.85
C LEU A 3 14.66 -34.17 -26.33
N GLN A 4 13.91 -35.17 -25.85
CA GLN A 4 12.59 -34.98 -25.26
C GLN A 4 12.65 -34.55 -23.78
N THR A 5 13.67 -34.95 -23.03
CA THR A 5 13.85 -34.58 -21.61
C THR A 5 14.30 -33.13 -21.42
N VAL A 6 15.07 -32.57 -22.34
CA VAL A 6 15.52 -31.15 -22.27
C VAL A 6 14.34 -30.19 -22.51
N ASN A 7 13.44 -30.52 -23.45
CA ASN A 7 12.24 -29.70 -23.72
C ASN A 7 11.20 -29.73 -22.58
N VAL A 8 11.14 -30.79 -21.78
CA VAL A 8 10.18 -30.89 -20.66
C VAL A 8 10.66 -30.08 -19.47
N ILE A 9 11.97 -30.12 -19.18
CA ILE A 9 12.57 -29.35 -18.06
C ILE A 9 12.52 -27.83 -18.33
N ASP A 10 12.75 -27.41 -19.57
CA ASP A 10 12.62 -25.99 -19.96
C ASP A 10 11.16 -25.50 -19.90
N ASN A 11 10.19 -26.34 -20.25
CA ASN A 11 8.77 -25.98 -20.16
C ASN A 11 8.25 -25.87 -18.71
N GLU A 12 8.72 -26.67 -17.78
CA GLU A 12 8.34 -26.55 -16.36
C GLU A 12 8.95 -25.30 -15.70
N LYS A 13 10.22 -25.02 -15.95
CA LYS A 13 10.87 -23.79 -15.51
C LYS A 13 10.23 -22.56 -16.14
N MET A 14 9.90 -22.62 -17.43
CA MET A 14 9.17 -21.54 -18.10
C MET A 14 7.78 -21.33 -17.53
N LYS A 15 7.00 -22.37 -17.20
CA LYS A 15 5.67 -22.23 -16.60
C LYS A 15 5.72 -21.71 -15.16
N GLN A 16 6.70 -22.12 -14.36
CA GLN A 16 6.94 -21.55 -13.02
C GLN A 16 7.43 -20.11 -13.09
N LEU A 17 8.30 -19.78 -14.05
CA LEU A 17 8.69 -18.40 -14.37
C LEU A 17 7.47 -17.59 -14.85
N TYR A 18 6.58 -18.20 -15.62
CA TYR A 18 5.35 -17.58 -16.13
C TYR A 18 4.39 -17.14 -15.02
N GLN A 19 4.17 -18.01 -14.01
CA GLN A 19 3.33 -17.68 -12.84
C GLN A 19 4.02 -16.66 -11.92
N ARG A 20 5.35 -16.72 -11.81
CA ARG A 20 6.14 -15.77 -11.02
C ARG A 20 6.29 -14.42 -11.71
N SER A 21 6.44 -14.40 -13.05
CA SER A 21 6.62 -13.16 -13.80
C SER A 21 5.36 -12.30 -13.90
N VAL A 22 4.15 -12.92 -13.90
CA VAL A 22 2.88 -12.16 -13.85
C VAL A 22 2.84 -11.26 -12.61
N VAL A 23 3.38 -11.76 -11.50
CA VAL A 23 3.37 -11.06 -10.22
C VAL A 23 4.62 -10.17 -10.06
N PHE A 24 5.77 -10.58 -10.62
CA PHE A 24 7.06 -9.94 -10.37
C PHE A 24 7.19 -8.51 -10.92
N PHE A 25 6.60 -8.22 -12.08
CA PHE A 25 6.85 -6.95 -12.77
C PHE A 25 5.72 -5.93 -12.63
N SER A 26 4.58 -6.32 -12.07
CA SER A 26 3.38 -5.48 -12.14
C SER A 26 3.39 -4.24 -11.26
N ASP A 27 4.18 -4.22 -10.16
CA ASP A 27 3.98 -3.21 -9.12
C ASP A 27 5.25 -2.52 -8.60
N MET A 28 6.42 -2.85 -9.14
CA MET A 28 7.65 -2.10 -8.90
C MET A 28 7.54 -0.61 -9.35
N ILE A 29 6.45 -0.31 -10.01
CA ILE A 29 6.07 0.97 -10.62
C ILE A 29 5.71 2.05 -9.57
N LEU A 30 5.19 1.67 -8.40
CA LEU A 30 4.70 2.61 -7.38
C LEU A 30 5.79 3.27 -6.51
N ALA A 31 7.06 2.96 -6.77
CA ALA A 31 8.18 3.27 -5.89
C ALA A 31 8.84 4.66 -6.05
N LEU A 32 8.15 5.64 -6.63
CA LEU A 32 8.72 6.93 -7.03
C LEU A 32 8.93 7.97 -5.90
N PHE A 33 8.50 7.69 -4.68
CA PHE A 33 8.35 8.73 -3.67
C PHE A 33 9.64 9.29 -3.04
N PRO A 34 10.72 8.52 -2.76
CA PRO A 34 11.91 9.11 -2.16
C PRO A 34 12.68 10.09 -3.06
N ALA A 35 12.64 9.89 -4.39
CA ALA A 35 13.30 10.76 -5.37
C ALA A 35 12.71 12.18 -5.44
N GLN A 36 11.51 12.33 -4.93
CA GLN A 36 10.74 13.55 -4.98
C GLN A 36 11.38 14.70 -4.19
N TRP A 37 11.98 14.41 -3.05
CA TRP A 37 12.58 15.40 -2.16
C TRP A 37 13.71 16.18 -2.83
N PHE A 38 14.58 15.48 -3.57
CA PHE A 38 15.73 16.11 -4.24
C PHE A 38 15.34 16.94 -5.46
N SER A 39 14.26 16.57 -6.18
CA SER A 39 13.76 17.40 -7.28
C SER A 39 13.13 18.70 -6.81
N LEU A 40 12.55 18.73 -5.61
CA LEU A 40 11.95 19.90 -5.01
C LEU A 40 12.99 20.95 -4.62
N ASP A 41 14.14 20.51 -4.07
CA ASP A 41 15.27 21.37 -3.74
C ASP A 41 15.92 21.97 -5.00
N TYR A 42 16.02 21.19 -6.09
CA TYR A 42 16.63 21.65 -7.35
C TYR A 42 15.84 22.80 -8.02
N PHE A 43 14.51 22.73 -8.02
CA PHE A 43 13.66 23.74 -8.65
C PHE A 43 13.28 24.89 -7.71
N HIS A 44 13.72 24.89 -6.45
CA HIS A 44 13.34 25.90 -5.43
C HIS A 44 11.84 26.15 -5.35
N LEU A 45 11.04 25.08 -5.40
CA LEU A 45 9.58 25.15 -5.46
C LEU A 45 8.99 25.69 -4.17
N SER A 46 7.96 26.54 -4.30
CA SER A 46 7.13 26.94 -3.15
C SER A 46 6.46 25.71 -2.52
N THR A 47 6.12 25.79 -1.23
CA THR A 47 5.45 24.72 -0.49
C THR A 47 4.17 24.24 -1.21
N THR A 48 3.37 25.17 -1.73
CA THR A 48 2.16 24.84 -2.50
C THR A 48 2.47 24.07 -3.78
N MET A 49 3.53 24.45 -4.51
CA MET A 49 3.92 23.73 -5.73
C MET A 49 4.46 22.33 -5.41
N GLN A 50 5.15 22.18 -4.27
CA GLN A 50 5.58 20.87 -3.78
C GLN A 50 4.39 19.94 -3.53
N GLU A 51 3.35 20.42 -2.86
CA GLU A 51 2.11 19.67 -2.63
C GLU A 51 1.41 19.31 -3.94
N ILE A 52 1.35 20.22 -4.91
CA ILE A 52 0.77 19.98 -6.24
C ILE A 52 1.54 18.87 -6.98
N VAL A 53 2.87 18.91 -6.98
CA VAL A 53 3.73 17.92 -7.64
C VAL A 53 3.52 16.51 -7.05
N ILE A 54 3.30 16.41 -5.73
CA ILE A 54 2.96 15.14 -5.07
C ILE A 54 1.57 14.69 -5.49
N SER A 55 0.62 15.58 -5.39
CA SER A 55 -0.80 15.25 -5.44
C SER A 55 -1.30 14.99 -6.85
N VAL A 56 -0.67 15.59 -7.89
CA VAL A 56 -1.09 15.40 -9.29
C VAL A 56 -1.03 13.95 -9.73
N THR A 57 -0.03 13.18 -9.26
CA THR A 57 0.09 11.76 -9.57
C THR A 57 -1.09 10.98 -8.99
N ILE A 58 -1.47 11.29 -7.75
CA ILE A 58 -2.58 10.63 -7.05
C ILE A 58 -3.92 11.06 -7.67
N LEU A 59 -4.07 12.33 -8.02
CA LEU A 59 -5.26 12.87 -8.67
C LEU A 59 -5.52 12.18 -10.02
N THR A 60 -4.50 12.05 -10.86
CA THR A 60 -4.64 11.40 -12.17
C THR A 60 -4.83 9.90 -12.04
N ALA A 61 -4.27 9.24 -11.02
CA ALA A 61 -4.55 7.85 -10.70
C ALA A 61 -6.01 7.65 -10.26
N TRP A 62 -6.54 8.58 -9.45
CA TRP A 62 -7.96 8.56 -9.08
C TRP A 62 -8.86 8.68 -10.31
N LEU A 63 -8.64 9.68 -11.18
CA LEU A 63 -9.45 9.89 -12.38
C LEU A 63 -9.37 8.70 -13.35
N SER A 64 -8.19 8.14 -13.56
CA SER A 64 -8.01 6.99 -14.47
C SER A 64 -8.62 5.70 -13.92
N SER A 65 -8.71 5.53 -12.61
CA SER A 65 -9.33 4.34 -11.99
C SER A 65 -10.81 4.18 -12.35
N PHE A 66 -11.56 5.26 -12.57
CA PHE A 66 -12.95 5.19 -13.05
C PHE A 66 -13.04 4.62 -14.47
N VAL A 67 -12.10 4.99 -15.32
CA VAL A 67 -12.09 4.57 -16.72
C VAL A 67 -11.52 3.15 -16.86
N ALA A 68 -10.67 2.74 -15.94
CA ALA A 68 -9.98 1.44 -15.96
C ALA A 68 -10.94 0.25 -16.03
N GLY A 69 -12.04 0.28 -15.28
CA GLY A 69 -13.07 -0.78 -15.29
C GLY A 69 -13.75 -0.93 -16.65
N TYR A 70 -14.04 0.17 -17.33
CA TYR A 70 -14.61 0.15 -18.67
C TYR A 70 -13.59 -0.37 -19.69
N LEU A 71 -12.34 0.12 -19.65
CA LEU A 71 -11.29 -0.27 -20.58
C LEU A 71 -10.94 -1.76 -20.46
N THR A 72 -10.80 -2.28 -19.25
CA THR A 72 -10.52 -3.70 -19.02
C THR A 72 -11.63 -4.63 -19.48
N ASN A 73 -12.89 -4.19 -19.38
CA ASN A 73 -14.02 -4.93 -19.93
C ASN A 73 -14.06 -4.93 -21.45
N LYS A 74 -13.75 -3.79 -22.07
CA LYS A 74 -13.82 -3.62 -23.53
C LYS A 74 -12.64 -4.29 -24.24
N PHE A 75 -11.42 -4.02 -23.80
CA PHE A 75 -10.18 -4.36 -24.48
C PHE A 75 -9.45 -5.59 -23.92
N GLY A 76 -9.82 -6.04 -22.71
CA GLY A 76 -9.13 -7.11 -22.00
C GLY A 76 -8.16 -6.58 -20.95
N ARG A 77 -7.74 -7.47 -20.07
CA ARG A 77 -6.88 -7.12 -18.95
C ARG A 77 -5.44 -6.94 -19.40
N LYS A 78 -4.93 -7.87 -20.24
CA LYS A 78 -3.58 -7.84 -20.79
C LYS A 78 -3.28 -6.54 -21.52
N LEU A 79 -4.16 -6.14 -22.45
CA LEU A 79 -3.93 -4.95 -23.26
C LEU A 79 -3.89 -3.67 -22.41
N VAL A 80 -4.78 -3.55 -21.41
CA VAL A 80 -4.78 -2.40 -20.51
C VAL A 80 -3.49 -2.33 -19.68
N ILE A 81 -2.95 -3.47 -19.22
CA ILE A 81 -1.67 -3.52 -18.51
C ILE A 81 -0.52 -3.10 -19.44
N LEU A 82 -0.50 -3.55 -20.69
CA LEU A 82 0.52 -3.15 -21.69
C LEU A 82 0.47 -1.64 -21.95
N ILE A 83 -0.73 -1.07 -22.12
CA ILE A 83 -0.92 0.38 -22.29
C ILE A 83 -0.42 1.12 -21.04
N ALA A 84 -0.79 0.67 -19.85
CA ALA A 84 -0.34 1.28 -18.61
C ALA A 84 1.20 1.25 -18.49
N SER A 85 1.86 0.12 -18.78
CA SER A 85 3.32 0.00 -18.76
C SER A 85 4.00 0.93 -19.77
N PHE A 86 3.45 1.04 -20.97
CA PHE A 86 3.98 1.94 -22.01
C PHE A 86 3.86 3.41 -21.61
N VAL A 87 2.68 3.82 -21.13
CA VAL A 87 2.42 5.19 -20.67
C VAL A 87 3.30 5.54 -19.47
N PHE A 88 3.48 4.60 -18.53
CA PHE A 88 4.37 4.78 -17.39
C PHE A 88 5.84 4.99 -17.82
N THR A 89 6.32 4.19 -18.78
CA THR A 89 7.68 4.33 -19.33
C THR A 89 7.90 5.73 -19.92
N ILE A 90 6.94 6.23 -20.71
CA ILE A 90 6.99 7.59 -21.26
C ILE A 90 7.06 8.63 -20.14
N GLY A 91 6.19 8.54 -19.13
CA GLY A 91 6.17 9.46 -18.02
C GLY A 91 7.47 9.45 -17.20
N GLY A 92 8.05 8.26 -16.95
CA GLY A 92 9.34 8.10 -16.25
C GLY A 92 10.50 8.75 -17.01
N LEU A 93 10.61 8.50 -18.31
CA LEU A 93 11.61 9.12 -19.17
C LEU A 93 11.41 10.65 -19.25
N MET A 94 10.16 11.10 -19.36
CA MET A 94 9.86 12.54 -19.39
C MET A 94 10.29 13.25 -18.11
N MET A 95 10.11 12.62 -16.95
CA MET A 95 10.61 13.17 -15.68
C MET A 95 12.14 13.19 -15.60
N ALA A 96 12.82 12.12 -16.07
CA ALA A 96 14.28 12.05 -16.08
C ALA A 96 14.92 13.20 -16.90
N PHE A 97 14.29 13.56 -18.00
CA PHE A 97 14.74 14.64 -18.91
C PHE A 97 14.05 15.99 -18.63
N ALA A 98 13.39 16.15 -17.48
CA ALA A 98 12.71 17.39 -17.17
C ALA A 98 13.72 18.56 -16.97
N HIS A 99 13.53 19.64 -17.72
CA HIS A 99 14.28 20.88 -17.59
C HIS A 99 13.48 21.98 -16.88
N THR A 100 12.17 21.80 -16.78
CA THR A 100 11.27 22.75 -16.11
C THR A 100 10.32 21.99 -15.17
N GLU A 101 9.83 22.70 -14.16
CA GLU A 101 8.84 22.16 -13.21
C GLU A 101 7.55 21.70 -13.91
N TYR A 102 7.12 22.35 -14.99
CA TYR A 102 5.94 21.97 -15.76
C TYR A 102 6.11 20.62 -16.47
N VAL A 103 7.30 20.32 -16.99
CA VAL A 103 7.60 19.02 -17.61
C VAL A 103 7.61 17.93 -16.55
N LEU A 104 8.16 18.21 -15.36
CA LEU A 104 8.11 17.30 -14.22
C LEU A 104 6.66 17.01 -13.82
N LEU A 105 5.83 18.05 -13.70
CA LEU A 105 4.41 17.95 -13.36
C LEU A 105 3.63 17.12 -14.39
N ALA A 106 3.85 17.36 -15.69
CA ALA A 106 3.22 16.61 -16.76
C ALA A 106 3.65 15.13 -16.75
N GLY A 107 4.94 14.84 -16.54
CA GLY A 107 5.44 13.48 -16.40
C GLY A 107 4.78 12.74 -15.23
N ARG A 108 4.59 13.41 -14.10
CA ARG A 108 3.87 12.87 -12.94
C ARG A 108 2.39 12.61 -13.21
N ALA A 109 1.72 13.49 -13.96
CA ALA A 109 0.34 13.29 -14.36
C ALA A 109 0.18 12.04 -15.27
N ILE A 110 1.11 11.86 -16.21
CA ILE A 110 1.15 10.70 -17.11
C ILE A 110 1.38 9.40 -16.33
N ILE A 111 2.33 9.39 -15.38
CA ILE A 111 2.57 8.24 -14.51
C ILE A 111 1.35 7.91 -13.67
N GLY A 112 0.72 8.92 -13.06
CA GLY A 112 -0.49 8.72 -12.27
C GLY A 112 -1.61 8.07 -13.06
N PHE A 113 -1.82 8.52 -14.31
CA PHE A 113 -2.79 7.89 -15.21
C PHE A 113 -2.48 6.41 -15.43
N ALA A 114 -1.23 6.04 -15.66
CA ALA A 114 -0.79 4.65 -15.82
C ALA A 114 -1.02 3.82 -14.53
N ILE A 115 -0.69 4.38 -13.37
CA ILE A 115 -0.87 3.73 -12.06
C ILE A 115 -2.35 3.39 -11.81
N GLY A 116 -3.27 4.32 -12.08
CA GLY A 116 -4.70 4.08 -11.87
C GLY A 116 -5.26 2.99 -12.77
N LEU A 117 -4.78 2.87 -14.02
CA LEU A 117 -5.14 1.75 -14.91
C LEU A 117 -4.58 0.42 -14.38
N ALA A 118 -3.30 0.39 -13.99
CA ALA A 118 -2.62 -0.80 -13.52
C ALA A 118 -3.20 -1.33 -12.21
N SER A 119 -3.48 -0.45 -11.24
CA SER A 119 -4.00 -0.81 -9.92
C SER A 119 -5.34 -1.55 -9.97
N MET A 120 -6.14 -1.31 -11.00
CA MET A 120 -7.37 -2.06 -11.26
C MET A 120 -7.12 -3.34 -12.09
N ALA A 121 -6.34 -3.24 -13.17
CA ALA A 121 -6.23 -4.32 -14.15
C ALA A 121 -5.45 -5.53 -13.61
N ILE A 122 -4.37 -5.30 -12.85
CA ILE A 122 -3.44 -6.34 -12.41
C ILE A 122 -4.05 -7.31 -11.39
N PRO A 123 -4.63 -6.85 -10.25
CA PRO A 123 -5.23 -7.77 -9.29
C PRO A 123 -6.38 -8.59 -9.89
N VAL A 124 -7.17 -7.98 -10.78
CA VAL A 124 -8.26 -8.67 -11.48
C VAL A 124 -7.70 -9.73 -12.45
N TYR A 125 -6.65 -9.41 -13.21
CA TYR A 125 -6.00 -10.37 -14.09
C TYR A 125 -5.43 -11.57 -13.32
N ILE A 126 -4.76 -11.32 -12.19
CA ILE A 126 -4.22 -12.36 -11.31
C ILE A 126 -5.37 -13.22 -10.75
N ALA A 127 -6.43 -12.61 -10.24
CA ALA A 127 -7.57 -13.31 -9.67
C ALA A 127 -8.33 -14.20 -10.68
N GLU A 128 -8.36 -13.80 -11.96
CA GLU A 128 -9.00 -14.54 -13.04
C GLU A 128 -8.12 -15.65 -13.63
N ALA A 129 -6.80 -15.49 -13.62
CA ALA A 129 -5.83 -16.45 -14.14
C ALA A 129 -5.46 -17.54 -13.10
N ALA A 130 -5.51 -17.20 -11.81
CA ALA A 130 -5.07 -18.05 -10.71
C ALA A 130 -6.04 -19.22 -10.42
N PRO A 131 -5.50 -20.43 -10.08
CA PRO A 131 -6.29 -21.49 -9.49
C PRO A 131 -6.95 -21.07 -8.16
N VAL A 132 -8.13 -21.62 -7.85
CA VAL A 132 -8.93 -21.23 -6.68
C VAL A 132 -8.13 -21.32 -5.38
N HIS A 133 -7.39 -22.40 -5.17
CA HIS A 133 -6.67 -22.70 -3.93
C HIS A 133 -5.48 -21.77 -3.62
N ILE A 134 -4.88 -21.10 -4.63
CA ILE A 134 -3.75 -20.18 -4.44
C ILE A 134 -4.07 -18.73 -4.83
N ARG A 135 -5.32 -18.43 -5.22
CA ARG A 135 -5.73 -17.11 -5.71
C ARG A 135 -5.41 -16.00 -4.72
N GLY A 136 -5.84 -16.15 -3.47
CA GLY A 136 -5.59 -15.16 -2.42
C GLY A 136 -4.10 -14.93 -2.18
N LYS A 137 -3.29 -15.99 -2.22
CA LYS A 137 -1.85 -15.91 -2.11
C LYS A 137 -1.23 -15.13 -3.27
N LEU A 138 -1.64 -15.38 -4.52
CA LEU A 138 -1.09 -14.70 -5.68
C LEU A 138 -1.48 -13.21 -5.71
N VAL A 139 -2.72 -12.86 -5.35
CA VAL A 139 -3.11 -11.45 -5.24
C VAL A 139 -2.35 -10.74 -4.10
N SER A 140 -2.15 -11.42 -2.97
CA SER A 140 -1.32 -10.86 -1.88
C SER A 140 0.15 -10.72 -2.27
N THR A 141 0.68 -11.63 -3.10
CA THR A 141 2.06 -11.54 -3.63
C THR A 141 2.26 -10.28 -4.48
N ASN A 142 1.22 -9.83 -5.18
CA ASN A 142 1.25 -8.55 -5.90
C ASN A 142 1.61 -7.39 -4.96
N VAL A 143 0.98 -7.32 -3.79
CA VAL A 143 1.28 -6.28 -2.78
C VAL A 143 2.72 -6.41 -2.24
N CYS A 144 3.25 -7.64 -2.09
CA CYS A 144 4.65 -7.82 -1.69
C CYS A 144 5.61 -7.22 -2.72
N PHE A 145 5.32 -7.27 -4.01
CA PHE A 145 6.16 -6.65 -5.04
C PHE A 145 6.04 -5.12 -5.08
N ILE A 146 4.86 -4.57 -4.73
CA ILE A 146 4.71 -3.13 -4.52
C ILE A 146 5.66 -2.67 -3.40
N THR A 147 5.62 -3.34 -2.24
CA THR A 147 6.47 -2.99 -1.10
C THR A 147 7.95 -3.25 -1.36
N PHE A 148 8.29 -4.30 -2.14
CA PHE A 148 9.66 -4.53 -2.63
C PHE A 148 10.15 -3.39 -3.51
N GLY A 149 9.32 -2.93 -4.45
CA GLY A 149 9.64 -1.78 -5.29
C GLY A 149 9.87 -0.51 -4.48
N GLN A 150 9.04 -0.24 -3.46
CA GLN A 150 9.23 0.88 -2.53
C GLN A 150 10.57 0.78 -1.78
N PHE A 151 10.92 -0.41 -1.31
CA PHE A 151 12.20 -0.66 -0.65
C PHE A 151 13.39 -0.41 -1.58
N VAL A 152 13.37 -0.96 -2.81
CA VAL A 152 14.43 -0.74 -3.80
C VAL A 152 14.56 0.75 -4.16
N ALA A 153 13.45 1.45 -4.36
CA ALA A 153 13.48 2.87 -4.66
C ALA A 153 14.03 3.72 -3.51
N SER A 154 13.75 3.32 -2.26
CA SER A 154 14.34 4.00 -1.09
C SER A 154 15.85 3.79 -0.99
N ILE A 155 16.36 2.60 -1.36
CA ILE A 155 17.80 2.36 -1.49
C ILE A 155 18.42 3.22 -2.60
N VAL A 156 17.78 3.25 -3.78
CA VAL A 156 18.22 4.08 -4.90
C VAL A 156 18.26 5.56 -4.48
N ALA A 157 17.25 6.04 -3.76
CA ALA A 157 17.23 7.40 -3.23
C ALA A 157 18.40 7.65 -2.26
N GLY A 158 18.72 6.71 -1.37
CA GLY A 158 19.88 6.79 -0.47
C GLY A 158 21.19 6.85 -1.23
N LEU A 159 21.39 6.01 -2.25
CA LEU A 159 22.62 5.97 -3.05
C LEU A 159 22.89 7.27 -3.84
N PHE A 160 21.84 7.85 -4.41
CA PHE A 160 21.94 9.10 -5.18
C PHE A 160 21.72 10.36 -4.35
N SER A 161 21.53 10.26 -3.03
CA SER A 161 21.27 11.39 -2.13
C SER A 161 22.41 12.41 -2.06
N ASN A 162 23.65 11.99 -2.36
CA ASN A 162 24.83 12.86 -2.34
C ASN A 162 25.02 13.65 -3.65
N ASP A 163 24.37 13.27 -4.74
CA ASP A 163 24.42 14.01 -6.01
C ASP A 163 23.24 15.00 -6.09
N HIS A 164 23.48 16.24 -5.63
CA HIS A 164 22.49 17.29 -5.61
C HIS A 164 22.09 17.84 -7.00
N ILE A 165 22.88 17.60 -8.05
CA ILE A 165 22.65 18.16 -9.38
C ILE A 165 21.80 17.19 -10.25
N ASN A 166 22.24 15.93 -10.38
CA ASN A 166 21.63 14.98 -11.30
C ASN A 166 21.00 13.76 -10.58
N GLY A 167 21.25 13.58 -9.28
CA GLY A 167 20.77 12.42 -8.52
C GLY A 167 19.27 12.17 -8.68
N TRP A 168 18.45 13.22 -8.59
CA TRP A 168 16.99 13.10 -8.74
C TRP A 168 16.56 12.63 -10.13
N ARG A 169 17.31 12.98 -11.20
CA ARG A 169 17.04 12.52 -12.58
C ARG A 169 17.24 11.00 -12.70
N TRP A 170 18.33 10.49 -12.12
CA TRP A 170 18.59 9.05 -12.08
C TRP A 170 17.53 8.32 -11.27
N MET A 171 17.16 8.83 -10.09
CA MET A 171 16.13 8.24 -9.26
C MET A 171 14.79 8.12 -10.01
N LEU A 172 14.36 9.18 -10.70
CA LEU A 172 13.10 9.19 -11.45
C LEU A 172 13.20 8.37 -12.75
N GLY A 173 14.33 8.44 -13.45
CA GLY A 173 14.55 7.72 -14.72
C GLY A 173 14.64 6.21 -14.53
N LEU A 174 15.26 5.73 -13.46
CA LEU A 174 15.36 4.30 -13.15
C LEU A 174 13.98 3.65 -12.93
N SER A 175 12.94 4.42 -12.62
CA SER A 175 11.57 3.93 -12.55
C SER A 175 11.02 3.40 -13.88
N ALA A 176 11.58 3.83 -15.02
CA ALA A 176 11.23 3.30 -16.34
C ALA A 176 11.70 1.86 -16.56
N VAL A 177 12.74 1.41 -15.85
CA VAL A 177 13.30 0.05 -16.05
C VAL A 177 12.29 -1.05 -15.71
N PRO A 178 11.64 -1.05 -14.52
CA PRO A 178 10.61 -2.04 -14.22
C PRO A 178 9.45 -2.02 -15.21
N SER A 179 9.02 -0.85 -15.67
CA SER A 179 7.89 -0.73 -16.60
C SER A 179 8.23 -1.26 -18.01
N ILE A 180 9.47 -1.06 -18.47
CA ILE A 180 9.97 -1.66 -19.73
C ILE A 180 10.00 -3.19 -19.59
N LEU A 181 10.53 -3.71 -18.49
CA LEU A 181 10.56 -5.14 -18.24
C LEU A 181 9.13 -5.72 -18.19
N GLN A 182 8.20 -5.04 -17.51
CA GLN A 182 6.79 -5.43 -17.50
C GLN A 182 6.20 -5.44 -18.93
N LEU A 183 6.45 -4.41 -19.72
CA LEU A 183 5.97 -4.33 -21.09
C LEU A 183 6.45 -5.53 -21.92
N ILE A 184 7.74 -5.88 -21.81
CA ILE A 184 8.34 -7.02 -22.53
C ILE A 184 7.70 -8.33 -22.07
N PHE A 185 7.64 -8.59 -20.75
CA PHE A 185 7.13 -9.87 -20.24
C PHE A 185 5.64 -10.07 -20.50
N PHE A 186 4.82 -9.01 -20.36
CA PHE A 186 3.38 -9.12 -20.62
C PHE A 186 3.03 -9.37 -22.08
N THR A 187 3.90 -9.06 -23.04
CA THR A 187 3.66 -9.43 -24.46
C THR A 187 3.53 -10.94 -24.62
N PHE A 188 4.27 -11.74 -23.86
CA PHE A 188 4.28 -13.21 -23.96
C PHE A 188 3.16 -13.88 -23.16
N LEU A 189 2.53 -13.18 -22.21
CA LEU A 189 1.44 -13.72 -21.39
C LEU A 189 0.14 -13.82 -22.19
N PRO A 190 -0.71 -14.85 -21.98
CA PRO A 190 -2.05 -14.91 -22.58
C PRO A 190 -3.00 -13.92 -21.90
N GLU A 191 -4.12 -13.64 -22.55
CA GLU A 191 -5.22 -12.88 -21.94
C GLU A 191 -5.97 -13.73 -20.89
N SER A 192 -6.77 -13.09 -20.01
CA SER A 192 -7.59 -13.75 -19.02
C SER A 192 -8.51 -14.80 -19.65
N PRO A 193 -8.49 -16.09 -19.18
CA PRO A 193 -9.38 -17.12 -19.69
C PRO A 193 -10.86 -16.75 -19.51
N ARG A 194 -11.23 -16.15 -18.37
CA ARG A 194 -12.60 -15.73 -18.07
C ARG A 194 -13.08 -14.62 -19.02
N TRP A 195 -12.23 -13.64 -19.32
CA TRP A 195 -12.56 -12.59 -20.28
C TRP A 195 -12.70 -13.14 -21.71
N LEU A 196 -11.85 -14.07 -22.11
CA LEU A 196 -11.95 -14.72 -23.43
C LEU A 196 -13.26 -15.50 -23.58
N VAL A 197 -13.69 -16.22 -22.52
CA VAL A 197 -15.00 -16.89 -22.49
C VAL A 197 -16.13 -15.88 -22.63
N GLN A 198 -16.10 -14.77 -21.89
CA GLN A 198 -17.09 -13.69 -21.97
C GLN A 198 -17.17 -13.05 -23.38
N LYS A 199 -16.09 -13.11 -24.15
CA LYS A 199 -16.07 -12.64 -25.55
C LYS A 199 -16.39 -13.73 -26.58
N GLY A 200 -16.79 -14.93 -26.13
CA GLY A 200 -17.11 -16.06 -27.02
C GLY A 200 -15.90 -16.71 -27.69
N ARG A 201 -14.66 -16.38 -27.25
CA ARG A 201 -13.42 -16.93 -27.84
C ARG A 201 -12.96 -18.16 -27.08
N TYR A 202 -13.74 -19.26 -27.17
CA TYR A 202 -13.57 -20.46 -26.36
C TYR A 202 -12.24 -21.17 -26.58
N ASP A 203 -11.76 -21.27 -27.83
CA ASP A 203 -10.50 -21.95 -28.17
C ASP A 203 -9.30 -21.23 -27.56
N LEU A 204 -9.28 -19.90 -27.66
CA LEU A 204 -8.23 -19.09 -27.04
C LEU A 204 -8.30 -19.13 -25.52
N ALA A 205 -9.50 -19.22 -24.95
CA ALA A 205 -9.69 -19.35 -23.50
C ALA A 205 -9.15 -20.69 -22.99
N TYR A 206 -9.39 -21.78 -23.70
CA TYR A 206 -8.85 -23.10 -23.35
C TYR A 206 -7.33 -23.11 -23.42
N GLN A 207 -6.75 -22.57 -24.50
CA GLN A 207 -5.30 -22.44 -24.65
C GLN A 207 -4.67 -21.56 -23.56
N ALA A 208 -5.32 -20.46 -23.19
CA ALA A 208 -4.88 -19.60 -22.10
C ALA A 208 -4.90 -20.33 -20.77
N LEU A 209 -5.98 -21.07 -20.48
CA LEU A 209 -6.11 -21.86 -19.25
C LEU A 209 -5.02 -22.93 -19.15
N THR A 210 -4.76 -23.66 -20.25
CA THR A 210 -3.70 -24.69 -20.32
C THR A 210 -2.31 -24.09 -20.06
N LYS A 211 -2.05 -22.85 -20.54
CA LYS A 211 -0.80 -22.15 -20.26
C LYS A 211 -0.64 -21.76 -18.80
N PHE A 212 -1.74 -21.48 -18.08
CA PHE A 212 -1.71 -21.12 -16.67
C PHE A 212 -1.68 -22.30 -15.71
N ARG A 213 -1.97 -23.53 -16.18
CA ARG A 213 -1.96 -24.73 -15.33
C ARG A 213 -0.60 -25.43 -15.38
N TYR A 214 -0.29 -26.18 -14.32
CA TYR A 214 0.96 -26.93 -14.24
C TYR A 214 1.05 -28.00 -15.34
N ALA A 215 2.26 -28.34 -15.75
CA ALA A 215 2.50 -29.36 -16.74
C ALA A 215 1.98 -30.75 -16.33
N ASN A 216 1.89 -31.00 -15.02
CA ASN A 216 1.42 -32.27 -14.45
C ASN A 216 -0.09 -32.30 -14.16
N THR A 217 -0.83 -31.21 -14.49
CA THR A 217 -2.30 -31.22 -14.34
C THR A 217 -2.87 -32.12 -15.43
N VAL A 218 -3.71 -33.08 -15.02
CA VAL A 218 -4.38 -33.98 -15.94
C VAL A 218 -5.26 -33.17 -16.89
N GLU A 219 -5.26 -33.51 -18.18
CA GLU A 219 -6.04 -32.77 -19.19
C GLU A 219 -7.53 -32.75 -18.86
N GLU A 220 -8.04 -33.82 -18.21
CA GLU A 220 -9.42 -33.94 -17.74
C GLU A 220 -9.76 -32.86 -16.68
N ASP A 221 -8.82 -32.57 -15.75
CA ASP A 221 -9.02 -31.54 -14.74
C ASP A 221 -9.10 -30.15 -15.39
N ILE A 222 -8.31 -29.90 -16.45
CA ILE A 222 -8.36 -28.65 -17.20
C ILE A 222 -9.69 -28.51 -17.95
N ARG A 223 -10.21 -29.62 -18.52
CA ARG A 223 -11.51 -29.62 -19.21
C ARG A 223 -12.67 -29.40 -18.25
N THR A 224 -12.64 -30.02 -17.08
CA THR A 224 -13.67 -29.83 -16.06
C THR A 224 -13.64 -28.40 -15.50
N GLU A 225 -12.45 -27.84 -15.24
CA GLU A 225 -12.30 -26.44 -14.84
C GLU A 225 -12.79 -25.49 -15.94
N PHE A 226 -12.45 -25.75 -17.20
CA PHE A 226 -12.91 -24.94 -18.32
C PHE A 226 -14.43 -24.96 -18.46
N ALA A 227 -15.07 -26.15 -18.32
CA ALA A 227 -16.52 -26.29 -18.34
C ALA A 227 -17.19 -25.48 -17.23
N SER A 228 -16.66 -25.55 -16.01
CA SER A 228 -17.12 -24.76 -14.87
C SER A 228 -16.99 -23.23 -15.11
N ILE A 229 -15.85 -22.78 -15.66
CA ILE A 229 -15.65 -21.37 -16.02
C ILE A 229 -16.66 -20.94 -17.08
N LYS A 230 -16.89 -21.77 -18.09
CA LYS A 230 -17.84 -21.49 -19.18
C LYS A 230 -19.26 -21.37 -18.64
N GLU A 231 -19.70 -22.29 -17.81
CA GLU A 231 -21.02 -22.28 -17.19
C GLU A 231 -21.22 -21.03 -16.30
N SER A 232 -20.25 -20.74 -15.43
CA SER A 232 -20.26 -19.57 -14.57
C SER A 232 -20.33 -18.25 -15.39
N CYS A 233 -19.59 -18.16 -16.50
CA CYS A 233 -19.65 -17.00 -17.39
C CYS A 233 -20.99 -16.88 -18.12
N LEU A 234 -21.59 -17.98 -18.58
CA LEU A 234 -22.90 -17.97 -19.25
C LEU A 234 -24.02 -17.57 -18.29
N ASN A 235 -24.01 -18.06 -17.05
CA ASN A 235 -24.94 -17.64 -16.02
C ASN A 235 -24.80 -16.15 -15.72
N SER A 236 -23.54 -15.67 -15.58
CA SER A 236 -23.21 -14.27 -15.39
C SER A 236 -23.68 -13.37 -16.57
N GLU A 237 -23.65 -13.86 -17.81
CA GLU A 237 -24.19 -13.14 -18.97
C GLU A 237 -25.72 -13.06 -18.97
N ARG A 238 -26.42 -14.11 -18.53
CA ARG A 238 -27.87 -14.08 -18.33
C ARG A 238 -28.26 -13.00 -17.33
N ASP A 239 -27.57 -12.95 -16.18
CA ASP A 239 -27.81 -11.96 -15.14
C ASP A 239 -27.51 -10.53 -15.63
N ARG A 240 -26.43 -10.36 -16.39
CA ARG A 240 -26.09 -9.08 -17.04
C ARG A 240 -27.12 -8.65 -18.06
N ASN A 241 -27.67 -9.56 -18.86
CA ASN A 241 -28.67 -9.26 -19.86
C ASN A 241 -30.02 -8.86 -19.23
N ASN A 242 -30.34 -9.44 -18.08
CA ASN A 242 -31.49 -9.04 -17.26
C ASN A 242 -31.24 -7.70 -16.55
N SER A 243 -29.99 -7.25 -16.42
CA SER A 243 -29.56 -6.09 -15.62
C SER A 243 -28.70 -5.12 -16.43
N LYS A 244 -29.09 -4.78 -17.67
CA LYS A 244 -28.28 -3.98 -18.64
C LYS A 244 -27.94 -2.54 -18.19
N SER A 245 -28.48 -2.06 -17.08
CA SER A 245 -28.30 -0.68 -16.61
C SER A 245 -27.46 -0.62 -15.34
N ILE A 246 -26.64 0.42 -15.19
CA ILE A 246 -25.97 0.78 -13.91
C ILE A 246 -27.02 0.86 -12.79
N LYS A 247 -28.25 1.33 -13.11
CA LYS A 247 -29.36 1.37 -12.17
C LYS A 247 -29.69 -0.03 -11.61
N ALA A 248 -29.61 -1.09 -12.41
CA ALA A 248 -29.86 -2.46 -11.95
C ALA A 248 -28.74 -2.97 -11.03
N ILE A 249 -27.49 -2.57 -11.26
CA ILE A 249 -26.37 -2.86 -10.34
C ILE A 249 -26.62 -2.22 -8.97
N VAL A 250 -26.96 -0.93 -8.97
CA VAL A 250 -27.21 -0.16 -7.74
C VAL A 250 -28.49 -0.64 -7.03
N SER A 251 -29.48 -1.15 -7.76
CA SER A 251 -30.73 -1.67 -7.17
C SER A 251 -30.58 -3.08 -6.59
N ASN A 252 -29.50 -3.80 -6.91
CA ASN A 252 -29.27 -5.14 -6.36
C ASN A 252 -28.67 -5.05 -4.95
N PRO A 253 -29.40 -5.44 -3.88
CA PRO A 253 -28.96 -5.27 -2.51
C PRO A 253 -27.71 -6.11 -2.17
N MET A 254 -27.52 -7.27 -2.80
CA MET A 254 -26.38 -8.14 -2.62
C MET A 254 -25.10 -7.47 -3.14
N VAL A 255 -25.15 -6.94 -4.37
CA VAL A 255 -24.02 -6.21 -4.98
C VAL A 255 -23.67 -4.96 -4.17
N MET A 256 -24.69 -4.21 -3.72
CA MET A 256 -24.46 -3.00 -2.92
C MET A 256 -23.85 -3.30 -1.56
N ARG A 257 -24.21 -4.41 -0.92
CA ARG A 257 -23.57 -4.83 0.35
C ARG A 257 -22.11 -5.23 0.14
N ALA A 258 -21.82 -5.98 -0.92
CA ALA A 258 -20.45 -6.32 -1.27
C ALA A 258 -19.63 -5.05 -1.60
N LEU A 259 -20.19 -4.13 -2.40
CA LEU A 259 -19.54 -2.87 -2.75
C LEU A 259 -19.29 -1.99 -1.52
N PHE A 260 -20.25 -1.91 -0.58
CA PHE A 260 -20.08 -1.19 0.68
C PHE A 260 -18.89 -1.73 1.48
N VAL A 261 -18.79 -3.06 1.66
CA VAL A 261 -17.67 -3.69 2.38
C VAL A 261 -16.36 -3.45 1.65
N GLY A 262 -16.34 -3.56 0.31
CA GLY A 262 -15.16 -3.32 -0.48
C GLY A 262 -14.67 -1.87 -0.43
N CYS A 263 -15.57 -0.90 -0.56
CA CYS A 263 -15.24 0.52 -0.40
C CYS A 263 -14.75 0.82 1.02
N LEU A 264 -15.41 0.26 2.04
CA LEU A 264 -15.02 0.44 3.43
C LEU A 264 -13.58 -0.04 3.70
N LEU A 265 -13.20 -1.20 3.16
CA LEU A 265 -11.84 -1.73 3.26
C LEU A 265 -10.82 -0.76 2.67
N MET A 266 -11.10 -0.22 1.48
CA MET A 266 -10.22 0.70 0.77
C MET A 266 -10.13 2.07 1.46
N ILE A 267 -11.23 2.58 2.02
CA ILE A 267 -11.27 3.83 2.78
C ILE A 267 -10.45 3.71 4.06
N ILE A 268 -10.74 2.68 4.88
CA ILE A 268 -10.05 2.50 6.17
C ILE A 268 -8.55 2.27 5.98
N GLN A 269 -8.14 1.58 4.91
CA GLN A 269 -6.73 1.43 4.57
C GLN A 269 -6.03 2.79 4.45
N GLN A 270 -6.66 3.77 3.79
CA GLN A 270 -6.08 5.09 3.55
C GLN A 270 -6.15 6.01 4.78
N VAL A 271 -7.30 6.08 5.43
CA VAL A 271 -7.48 6.96 6.61
C VAL A 271 -6.77 6.43 7.86
N ALA A 272 -6.28 5.18 7.87
CA ALA A 272 -5.32 4.70 8.84
C ALA A 272 -3.91 5.28 8.66
N GLY A 273 -3.65 6.08 7.60
CA GLY A 273 -2.44 6.88 7.44
C GLY A 273 -1.28 6.19 6.74
N ILE A 274 -1.46 5.06 6.03
CA ILE A 274 -0.33 4.35 5.40
C ILE A 274 0.44 5.22 4.42
N ASN A 275 -0.26 5.95 3.56
CA ASN A 275 0.42 6.76 2.56
C ASN A 275 1.08 8.00 3.17
N THR A 276 0.52 8.55 4.25
CA THR A 276 1.22 9.56 5.06
C THR A 276 2.55 9.02 5.58
N VAL A 277 2.54 7.84 6.20
CA VAL A 277 3.74 7.19 6.72
C VAL A 277 4.75 6.92 5.60
N MET A 278 4.31 6.45 4.43
CA MET A 278 5.23 6.10 3.34
C MET A 278 5.75 7.33 2.58
N TYR A 279 4.89 8.32 2.29
CA TYR A 279 5.27 9.49 1.48
C TYR A 279 6.08 10.50 2.28
N TYR A 280 5.76 10.67 3.54
CA TYR A 280 6.39 11.63 4.43
C TYR A 280 7.31 10.97 5.46
N SER A 281 7.73 9.70 5.26
CA SER A 281 8.59 8.97 6.20
C SER A 281 9.86 9.74 6.57
N ALA A 282 10.60 10.24 5.59
CA ALA A 282 11.80 11.04 5.84
C ALA A 282 11.47 12.36 6.57
N THR A 283 10.38 13.03 6.21
CA THR A 283 9.91 14.25 6.87
C THR A 283 9.48 13.98 8.32
N ILE A 284 8.72 12.90 8.57
CA ILE A 284 8.30 12.47 9.91
C ILE A 284 9.52 12.15 10.78
N ILE A 285 10.51 11.47 10.21
CA ILE A 285 11.77 11.15 10.90
C ILE A 285 12.56 12.44 11.23
N GLN A 286 12.59 13.41 10.32
CA GLN A 286 13.20 14.72 10.61
C GLN A 286 12.41 15.50 11.68
N MET A 287 11.09 15.54 11.60
CA MET A 287 10.23 16.13 12.62
C MET A 287 10.42 15.50 14.00
N SER A 288 10.90 14.26 14.07
CA SER A 288 11.25 13.60 15.33
C SER A 288 12.60 14.04 15.91
N GLY A 289 13.39 14.88 15.19
CA GLY A 289 14.66 15.42 15.68
C GLY A 289 15.92 14.84 15.01
N VAL A 290 15.81 14.09 13.93
CA VAL A 290 16.95 13.64 13.12
C VAL A 290 17.44 14.78 12.22
N THR A 291 18.65 15.28 12.49
CA THR A 291 19.18 16.50 11.88
C THR A 291 19.69 16.32 10.45
N ASP A 292 20.31 15.17 10.17
CA ASP A 292 20.95 14.91 8.89
C ASP A 292 19.96 14.37 7.85
N LYS A 293 19.84 15.06 6.71
CA LYS A 293 18.96 14.71 5.60
C LYS A 293 19.27 13.31 5.04
N SER A 294 20.55 12.97 4.88
CA SER A 294 20.98 11.67 4.35
C SER A 294 20.57 10.54 5.30
N THR A 295 20.80 10.73 6.60
CA THR A 295 20.39 9.80 7.66
C THR A 295 18.86 9.58 7.66
N ALA A 296 18.06 10.63 7.50
CA ALA A 296 16.59 10.51 7.43
C ALA A 296 16.14 9.67 6.22
N VAL A 297 16.79 9.82 5.06
CA VAL A 297 16.54 9.00 3.86
C VAL A 297 16.89 7.53 4.10
N TRP A 298 18.04 7.24 4.72
CA TRP A 298 18.44 5.85 5.04
C TRP A 298 17.52 5.22 6.09
N LEU A 299 17.07 5.98 7.10
CA LEU A 299 16.06 5.51 8.05
C LEU A 299 14.70 5.27 7.38
N SER A 300 14.33 6.08 6.38
CA SER A 300 13.13 5.82 5.58
C SER A 300 13.27 4.55 4.73
N ALA A 301 14.47 4.23 4.23
CA ALA A 301 14.74 2.96 3.57
C ALA A 301 14.62 1.77 4.54
N LEU A 302 15.02 1.94 5.80
CA LEU A 302 14.81 0.94 6.85
C LEU A 302 13.33 0.71 7.12
N THR A 303 12.51 1.77 7.19
CA THR A 303 11.05 1.62 7.35
C THR A 303 10.42 0.90 6.14
N ALA A 304 10.85 1.22 4.92
CA ALA A 304 10.41 0.52 3.71
C ALA A 304 10.82 -0.97 3.70
N SER A 305 12.00 -1.30 4.24
CA SER A 305 12.44 -2.70 4.39
C SER A 305 11.53 -3.50 5.34
N ILE A 306 11.13 -2.89 6.46
CA ILE A 306 10.18 -3.50 7.40
C ILE A 306 8.84 -3.75 6.71
N ASN A 307 8.32 -2.76 5.98
CA ASN A 307 7.10 -2.92 5.21
C ASN A 307 7.17 -4.11 4.23
N PHE A 308 8.27 -4.24 3.49
CA PHE A 308 8.50 -5.36 2.56
C PHE A 308 8.58 -6.71 3.28
N ILE A 309 9.43 -6.84 4.31
CA ILE A 309 9.64 -8.09 5.04
C ILE A 309 8.33 -8.58 5.66
N PHE A 310 7.58 -7.71 6.31
CA PHE A 310 6.32 -8.08 6.96
C PHE A 310 5.15 -8.26 5.99
N SER A 311 5.19 -7.66 4.80
CA SER A 311 4.27 -8.03 3.71
C SER A 311 4.49 -9.47 3.26
N PHE A 312 5.74 -9.94 3.21
CA PHE A 312 6.05 -11.32 2.90
C PHE A 312 5.59 -12.29 4.02
N VAL A 313 5.73 -11.90 5.29
CA VAL A 313 5.14 -12.64 6.42
C VAL A 313 3.62 -12.74 6.27
N GLY A 314 2.96 -11.66 5.85
CA GLY A 314 1.52 -11.62 5.57
C GLY A 314 1.08 -12.65 4.54
N LEU A 315 1.89 -12.88 3.50
CA LEU A 315 1.65 -13.90 2.48
C LEU A 315 1.52 -15.32 3.05
N VAL A 316 2.32 -15.62 4.08
CA VAL A 316 2.25 -16.92 4.79
C VAL A 316 1.06 -16.96 5.74
N LEU A 317 0.78 -15.85 6.41
CA LEU A 317 -0.29 -15.77 7.41
C LEU A 317 -1.68 -15.77 6.80
N VAL A 318 -1.87 -15.27 5.58
CA VAL A 318 -3.19 -15.22 4.91
C VAL A 318 -3.81 -16.60 4.72
N GLU A 319 -2.97 -17.59 4.40
CA GLU A 319 -3.42 -18.98 4.22
C GLU A 319 -3.69 -19.68 5.56
N ARG A 320 -2.98 -19.28 6.64
CA ARG A 320 -3.14 -19.91 7.95
C ARG A 320 -4.29 -19.30 8.76
N LEU A 321 -4.31 -17.99 8.91
CA LEU A 321 -5.26 -17.26 9.79
C LEU A 321 -6.59 -16.95 9.10
N GLY A 322 -6.60 -16.85 7.78
CA GLY A 322 -7.74 -16.35 7.00
C GLY A 322 -7.76 -14.83 6.90
N ARG A 323 -8.60 -14.32 5.97
CA ARG A 323 -8.58 -12.91 5.59
C ARG A 323 -9.11 -11.99 6.69
N ARG A 324 -10.22 -12.37 7.31
CA ARG A 324 -10.87 -11.54 8.34
C ARG A 324 -10.03 -11.42 9.61
N ARG A 325 -9.54 -12.55 10.14
CA ARG A 325 -8.75 -12.55 11.39
C ARG A 325 -7.48 -11.73 11.21
N LEU A 326 -6.81 -11.91 10.07
CA LEU A 326 -5.59 -11.20 9.74
C LEU A 326 -5.83 -9.69 9.64
N THR A 327 -6.91 -9.24 8.98
CA THR A 327 -7.28 -7.82 8.87
C THR A 327 -7.56 -7.19 10.24
N LEU A 328 -8.34 -7.87 11.08
CA LEU A 328 -8.69 -7.35 12.42
C LEU A 328 -7.49 -7.26 13.34
N SER A 329 -6.63 -8.31 13.40
CA SER A 329 -5.42 -8.30 14.24
C SER A 329 -4.41 -7.25 13.79
N SER A 330 -4.26 -7.09 12.47
CA SER A 330 -3.41 -6.06 11.86
C SER A 330 -3.89 -4.65 12.24
N LEU A 331 -5.17 -4.36 12.04
CA LEU A 331 -5.72 -3.03 12.35
C LEU A 331 -5.67 -2.72 13.84
N PHE A 332 -5.85 -3.71 14.72
CA PHE A 332 -5.67 -3.54 16.17
C PHE A 332 -4.22 -3.17 16.52
N GLY A 333 -3.23 -3.85 15.91
CA GLY A 333 -1.82 -3.51 16.10
C GLY A 333 -1.46 -2.12 15.55
N VAL A 334 -2.05 -1.72 14.42
CA VAL A 334 -1.93 -0.37 13.85
C VAL A 334 -2.42 0.71 14.82
N ILE A 335 -3.56 0.49 15.48
CA ILE A 335 -4.09 1.43 16.48
C ILE A 335 -3.10 1.62 17.63
N ILE A 336 -2.55 0.53 18.17
CA ILE A 336 -1.54 0.61 19.24
C ILE A 336 -0.30 1.38 18.78
N SER A 337 0.18 1.09 17.57
CA SER A 337 1.37 1.73 17.01
C SER A 337 1.18 3.23 16.77
N LEU A 338 -0.01 3.64 16.28
CA LEU A 338 -0.37 5.05 16.10
C LEU A 338 -0.46 5.79 17.45
N LEU A 339 -0.97 5.14 18.50
CA LEU A 339 -0.98 5.70 19.85
C LEU A 339 0.45 5.92 20.37
N ILE A 340 1.36 4.95 20.18
CA ILE A 340 2.77 5.08 20.57
C ILE A 340 3.44 6.22 19.80
N LEU A 341 3.18 6.31 18.48
CA LEU A 341 3.73 7.36 17.63
C LEU A 341 3.23 8.75 18.05
N ALA A 342 1.92 8.89 18.29
CA ALA A 342 1.32 10.13 18.76
C ALA A 342 1.85 10.54 20.13
N ALA A 343 1.94 9.59 21.07
CA ALA A 343 2.49 9.83 22.41
C ALA A 343 3.98 10.26 22.35
N GLY A 344 4.77 9.68 21.42
CA GLY A 344 6.16 10.07 21.21
C GLY A 344 6.29 11.54 20.80
N PHE A 345 5.48 12.00 19.85
CA PHE A 345 5.46 13.41 19.45
C PHE A 345 4.92 14.33 20.54
N GLN A 346 3.89 13.91 21.27
CA GLN A 346 3.34 14.67 22.39
C GLN A 346 4.37 14.85 23.51
N LEU A 347 5.11 13.81 23.88
CA LEU A 347 6.17 13.88 24.87
C LEU A 347 7.33 14.76 24.40
N ALA A 348 7.66 14.74 23.09
CA ALA A 348 8.67 15.59 22.50
C ALA A 348 8.29 17.08 22.59
N GLU A 349 7.02 17.43 22.37
CA GLU A 349 6.51 18.79 22.49
C GLU A 349 6.46 19.28 23.94
N ILE A 350 5.91 18.48 24.87
CA ILE A 350 5.85 18.82 26.31
C ILE A 350 7.25 19.05 26.89
N ASN A 351 8.24 18.28 26.44
CA ASN A 351 9.63 18.39 26.89
C ASN A 351 10.51 19.16 25.90
N SER A 352 9.93 20.10 25.14
CA SER A 352 10.63 20.92 24.17
C SER A 352 11.77 21.72 24.84
N PRO A 353 12.99 21.77 24.24
CA PRO A 353 14.14 22.43 24.83
C PRO A 353 13.86 23.90 25.11
N PRO A 354 14.28 24.42 26.30
CA PRO A 354 14.09 25.82 26.63
C PRO A 354 15.03 26.72 25.81
N VAL A 355 14.61 27.95 25.55
CA VAL A 355 15.47 29.02 25.08
C VAL A 355 16.31 29.51 26.28
N SER A 356 17.58 29.13 26.32
CA SER A 356 18.46 29.34 27.49
C SER A 356 19.37 30.56 27.35
N PHE A 357 19.47 31.13 26.15
CA PHE A 357 20.40 32.22 25.86
C PHE A 357 19.82 33.14 24.80
N ASN A 358 19.82 34.46 25.09
CA ASN A 358 19.52 35.49 24.10
C ASN A 358 20.81 36.27 23.80
N PRO A 359 21.39 36.12 22.57
CA PRO A 359 22.66 36.77 22.23
C PRO A 359 22.58 38.31 22.18
N ASN A 360 21.39 38.85 22.03
CA ASN A 360 21.16 40.30 22.03
C ASN A 360 20.06 40.65 23.05
N PRO A 361 20.41 41.05 24.27
CA PRO A 361 19.42 41.42 25.30
C PRO A 361 18.56 42.66 24.92
N ASN A 362 18.98 43.44 23.95
CA ASN A 362 18.27 44.63 23.44
C ASN A 362 17.46 44.36 22.16
N ASP A 363 17.31 43.08 21.76
CA ASP A 363 16.54 42.72 20.57
C ASP A 363 15.06 42.55 20.95
N ASP A 364 14.24 43.56 20.56
CA ASP A 364 12.78 43.54 20.73
C ASP A 364 12.04 42.67 19.71
N SER A 365 12.77 41.79 19.00
CA SER A 365 12.16 40.88 18.04
C SER A 365 11.17 39.90 18.72
N ILE A 366 10.15 39.51 17.99
CA ILE A 366 9.17 38.49 18.46
C ILE A 366 9.89 37.20 18.89
N CYS A 367 11.01 36.89 18.25
CA CYS A 367 11.80 35.69 18.51
C CYS A 367 12.46 35.69 19.91
N SER A 368 12.81 36.86 20.44
CA SER A 368 13.44 36.99 21.77
C SER A 368 12.47 36.70 22.93
N ARG A 369 11.16 36.69 22.66
CA ARG A 369 10.09 36.44 23.65
C ARG A 369 9.70 34.98 23.76
N MET A 370 10.19 34.10 22.85
CA MET A 370 9.88 32.69 22.85
C MET A 370 10.61 31.98 23.99
N ARG A 371 9.90 31.09 24.71
CA ARG A 371 10.42 30.40 25.91
C ARG A 371 11.03 29.04 25.63
N ASN A 372 10.58 28.37 24.58
CA ASN A 372 11.01 27.02 24.19
C ASN A 372 11.18 26.93 22.69
N CYS A 373 11.85 25.86 22.24
CA CYS A 373 12.10 25.60 20.82
C CYS A 373 10.80 25.51 20.02
N ASP A 374 9.79 24.85 20.52
CA ASP A 374 8.52 24.63 19.81
C ASP A 374 7.82 25.95 19.48
N GLN A 375 7.73 26.88 20.44
CA GLN A 375 7.22 28.23 20.20
C GLN A 375 8.07 29.00 19.18
N CYS A 376 9.39 28.77 19.18
CA CYS A 376 10.31 29.42 18.24
C CYS A 376 10.08 28.93 16.80
N VAL A 377 10.04 27.63 16.55
CA VAL A 377 9.89 27.07 15.20
C VAL A 377 8.46 27.15 14.68
N SER A 378 7.46 27.28 15.54
CA SER A 378 6.07 27.53 15.13
C SER A 378 5.87 28.95 14.56
N SER A 379 6.79 29.87 14.83
CA SER A 379 6.80 31.20 14.22
C SER A 379 7.44 31.16 12.84
N LEU A 380 6.71 31.65 11.82
CA LEU A 380 7.20 31.73 10.43
C LEU A 380 8.47 32.59 10.24
N ILE A 381 8.78 33.45 11.18
CA ILE A 381 9.88 34.44 11.12
C ILE A 381 11.06 34.07 12.02
N CYS A 382 10.98 33.01 12.82
CA CYS A 382 12.01 32.58 13.75
C CYS A 382 12.53 31.17 13.42
N GLY A 383 13.72 30.86 13.93
CA GLY A 383 14.30 29.54 13.90
C GLY A 383 15.14 29.30 15.16
N TYR A 384 15.36 28.04 15.49
CA TYR A 384 16.03 27.63 16.70
C TYR A 384 17.45 27.16 16.42
N CYS A 385 18.40 27.78 17.14
CA CYS A 385 19.82 27.50 17.08
C CYS A 385 20.26 26.77 18.36
N PHE A 386 20.85 25.59 18.24
CA PHE A 386 21.26 24.78 19.38
C PHE A 386 22.64 24.16 19.19
N SER A 387 23.29 23.84 20.32
CA SER A 387 24.57 23.14 20.36
C SER A 387 24.33 21.68 20.73
N GLU A 388 24.89 20.78 19.95
CA GLU A 388 24.98 19.37 20.28
C GLU A 388 26.22 19.13 21.14
N ASN A 389 26.03 18.91 22.45
CA ASN A 389 27.13 18.58 23.36
C ASN A 389 27.57 17.12 23.15
N THR A 390 28.21 16.82 22.04
CA THR A 390 28.83 15.52 21.80
C THR A 390 30.12 15.38 22.59
N LYS A 391 30.08 14.82 23.80
CA LYS A 391 31.27 14.44 24.59
C LYS A 391 31.90 13.12 24.14
N SER A 392 31.49 12.50 23.08
CA SER A 392 32.03 11.22 22.61
C SER A 392 32.28 11.22 21.11
N GLY A 393 33.51 10.92 20.73
CA GLY A 393 33.95 10.82 19.33
C GLY A 393 33.40 9.59 18.56
N ASN A 394 32.42 8.89 19.08
CA ASN A 394 31.78 7.76 18.40
C ASN A 394 30.50 8.26 17.68
N LYS A 395 30.56 8.21 16.36
CA LYS A 395 29.44 8.53 15.45
C LYS A 395 28.46 7.35 15.26
N ASP A 396 28.28 6.51 16.27
CA ASP A 396 27.32 5.43 16.20
C ASP A 396 25.89 5.98 16.25
N LEU A 397 25.21 5.90 15.12
CA LEU A 397 23.82 6.38 14.88
C LEU A 397 22.86 5.94 15.99
N PHE A 398 23.01 4.70 16.48
CA PHE A 398 22.13 4.13 17.51
C PHE A 398 22.38 4.74 18.91
N VAL A 399 23.62 5.17 19.19
CA VAL A 399 23.99 5.80 20.46
C VAL A 399 23.50 7.25 20.51
N SER A 400 23.52 7.98 19.37
CA SER A 400 23.03 9.36 19.33
C SER A 400 21.51 9.46 19.51
N LEU A 401 20.74 8.43 19.14
CA LEU A 401 19.29 8.35 19.35
C LEU A 401 18.89 8.06 20.80
N LEU A 402 19.80 7.51 21.60
CA LEU A 402 19.55 7.11 23.00
C LEU A 402 20.14 8.08 24.04
N GLN A 403 20.92 9.09 23.62
CA GLN A 403 21.57 9.99 24.56
C GLN A 403 20.58 11.03 25.12
N THR A 404 20.48 11.07 26.45
CA THR A 404 19.74 12.06 27.25
C THR A 404 20.49 13.40 27.34
N ASN A 405 20.72 14.06 26.20
CA ASN A 405 21.40 15.36 26.17
C ASN A 405 20.39 16.48 26.44
N LYS A 406 20.69 17.35 27.41
CA LYS A 406 19.97 18.62 27.55
C LYS A 406 20.41 19.53 26.40
N PHE A 407 19.53 19.72 25.43
CA PHE A 407 19.74 20.68 24.35
C PHE A 407 19.53 22.09 24.88
N ASN A 408 20.53 22.94 24.78
CA ASN A 408 20.41 24.35 25.10
C ASN A 408 20.55 25.15 23.79
N GLY A 409 19.63 26.10 23.58
CA GLY A 409 19.64 26.84 22.33
C GLY A 409 19.02 28.24 22.48
N THR A 410 19.02 28.96 21.38
CA THR A 410 18.49 30.32 21.28
C THR A 410 17.54 30.44 20.09
N CYS A 411 16.54 31.29 20.22
CA CYS A 411 15.59 31.59 19.15
C CYS A 411 16.03 32.89 18.42
N LEU A 412 16.24 32.80 17.12
CA LEU A 412 16.75 33.88 16.30
C LEU A 412 15.82 34.16 15.11
N PRO A 413 15.73 35.46 14.67
CA PRO A 413 14.98 35.80 13.47
C PRO A 413 15.66 35.22 12.21
N LYS A 414 14.86 34.72 11.28
CA LYS A 414 15.32 34.21 9.99
C LYS A 414 15.17 35.24 8.88
N ASN A 415 16.10 35.20 7.93
CA ASN A 415 16.03 36.03 6.72
C ASN A 415 14.95 35.45 5.78
N PRO A 416 13.92 36.21 5.40
CA PRO A 416 12.85 35.70 4.54
C PRO A 416 13.31 35.25 3.14
N ALA A 417 14.46 35.76 2.65
CA ALA A 417 14.99 35.40 1.34
C ALA A 417 15.85 34.14 1.34
N THR A 418 16.64 33.88 2.42
CA THR A 418 17.60 32.77 2.50
C THR A 418 17.18 31.67 3.47
N GLN A 419 16.16 31.94 4.27
CA GLN A 419 15.70 31.08 5.38
C GLN A 419 16.78 30.78 6.41
N LEU A 420 17.93 31.40 6.35
CA LEU A 420 19.04 31.30 7.28
C LEU A 420 18.95 32.41 8.36
N PRO A 421 19.66 32.27 9.50
CA PRO A 421 19.68 33.32 10.51
C PRO A 421 20.18 34.64 9.91
N PHE A 422 19.67 35.79 10.37
CA PHE A 422 20.13 37.09 9.94
C PHE A 422 21.66 37.22 10.14
N ALA A 423 22.36 37.88 9.22
CA ALA A 423 23.83 37.91 9.09
C ALA A 423 24.60 38.43 10.35
N ASN A 424 23.93 39.12 11.29
CA ASN A 424 24.53 39.54 12.57
C ASN A 424 24.56 38.40 13.62
N SER A 425 23.97 37.25 13.36
CA SER A 425 24.03 36.07 14.23
C SER A 425 25.08 35.07 13.75
N SER A 426 26.32 35.55 13.60
CA SER A 426 27.52 34.74 13.28
C SER A 426 27.70 33.50 14.18
N PHE A 427 26.96 33.41 15.26
CA PHE A 427 27.00 32.37 16.26
C PHE A 427 26.47 31.01 15.74
N CYS A 428 25.47 30.99 14.84
CA CYS A 428 24.92 29.76 14.24
C CYS A 428 25.57 29.37 12.91
N VAL A 429 26.26 30.31 12.23
CA VAL A 429 26.81 30.09 10.88
C VAL A 429 28.31 29.87 10.88
N ASN A 430 29.06 30.41 11.84
CA ASN A 430 30.53 30.28 11.94
C ASN A 430 30.95 29.54 13.20
N GLY A 431 30.61 28.26 13.27
CA GLY A 431 31.00 27.38 14.37
C GLY A 431 32.49 27.06 14.38
N THR A 432 33.30 27.96 14.96
CA THR A 432 34.76 27.71 15.18
C THR A 432 35.07 26.95 16.48
N ARG A 433 34.09 26.64 17.33
CA ARG A 433 34.35 25.88 18.60
C ARG A 433 33.30 24.82 19.02
N HIS A 434 32.06 24.88 18.56
CA HIS A 434 31.03 23.85 18.77
C HIS A 434 30.12 23.78 17.55
N SER A 435 29.76 22.57 17.10
CA SER A 435 28.83 22.37 15.99
C SER A 435 27.43 22.88 16.38
N MET A 436 27.18 24.16 16.09
CA MET A 436 25.84 24.74 16.25
C MET A 436 24.97 24.33 15.06
N MET A 437 23.76 23.86 15.35
CA MET A 437 22.78 23.45 14.36
C MET A 437 21.62 24.43 14.31
N TRP A 438 21.15 24.72 13.10
CA TRP A 438 19.98 25.54 12.84
C TRP A 438 18.79 24.71 12.42
N THR A 439 17.63 24.99 13.00
CA THR A 439 16.39 24.35 12.63
C THR A 439 15.24 25.36 12.55
N GLU A 440 14.33 25.16 11.58
CA GLU A 440 13.21 26.04 11.28
C GLU A 440 11.84 25.40 11.49
N SER A 441 11.80 24.06 11.54
CA SER A 441 10.54 23.32 11.49
C SER A 441 10.45 22.13 12.46
N TRP A 442 11.52 21.87 13.21
CA TRP A 442 11.55 20.78 14.18
C TRP A 442 12.43 21.11 15.39
N CYS A 443 12.21 20.43 16.49
CA CYS A 443 13.01 20.61 17.70
C CYS A 443 13.77 19.33 18.07
N PRO A 444 15.03 19.44 18.55
CA PRO A 444 15.74 18.28 19.03
C PRO A 444 15.03 17.69 20.26
N SER A 445 14.85 16.36 20.26
CA SER A 445 14.11 15.67 21.30
C SER A 445 14.80 14.39 21.74
N GLN A 446 14.78 14.10 23.04
CA GLN A 446 15.23 12.81 23.58
C GLN A 446 14.22 11.67 23.33
N TYR A 447 13.03 11.96 22.80
CA TYR A 447 11.97 10.98 22.50
C TYR A 447 11.93 10.55 21.04
N SER A 448 12.89 10.96 20.22
CA SER A 448 12.99 10.61 18.78
C SER A 448 12.97 9.09 18.53
N TRP A 449 13.56 8.30 19.45
CA TRP A 449 13.53 6.85 19.37
C TRP A 449 12.11 6.27 19.48
N MET A 450 11.24 6.89 20.31
CA MET A 450 9.86 6.44 20.51
C MET A 450 9.01 6.69 19.25
N THR A 451 9.21 7.82 18.58
CA THR A 451 8.54 8.10 17.29
C THR A 451 9.02 7.15 16.20
N LEU A 452 10.32 6.89 16.11
CA LEU A 452 10.88 5.91 15.18
C LEU A 452 10.39 4.49 15.46
N ALA A 453 10.37 4.07 16.72
CA ALA A 453 9.84 2.77 17.14
C ALA A 453 8.33 2.65 16.81
N GLY A 454 7.55 3.69 17.06
CA GLY A 454 6.13 3.75 16.70
C GLY A 454 5.90 3.60 15.20
N LEU A 455 6.73 4.25 14.38
CA LEU A 455 6.69 4.17 12.92
C LEU A 455 7.01 2.74 12.43
N MET A 456 8.06 2.12 12.99
CA MET A 456 8.45 0.74 12.66
C MET A 456 7.37 -0.26 13.08
N LEU A 457 6.81 -0.12 14.28
CA LEU A 457 5.72 -0.96 14.78
C LEU A 457 4.45 -0.80 13.94
N TYR A 458 4.15 0.41 13.48
CA TYR A 458 3.05 0.67 12.56
C TYR A 458 3.17 -0.19 11.30
N LEU A 459 4.33 -0.17 10.64
CA LEU A 459 4.57 -0.97 9.43
C LEU A 459 4.62 -2.47 9.73
N PHE A 460 5.16 -2.87 10.87
CA PHE A 460 5.17 -4.26 11.34
C PHE A 460 3.75 -4.85 11.41
N PHE A 461 2.79 -4.10 11.93
CA PHE A 461 1.40 -4.57 12.04
C PHE A 461 0.59 -4.33 10.76
N PHE A 462 0.83 -3.23 10.04
CA PHE A 462 0.08 -2.87 8.84
C PHE A 462 0.38 -3.81 7.67
N ALA A 463 1.66 -4.09 7.42
CA ALA A 463 2.12 -4.81 6.24
C ALA A 463 1.53 -6.21 6.06
N PRO A 464 1.41 -7.07 7.10
CA PRO A 464 0.90 -8.43 6.90
C PRO A 464 -0.60 -8.51 6.65
N GLY A 465 -1.39 -7.54 7.13
CA GLY A 465 -2.85 -7.61 7.06
C GLY A 465 -3.47 -6.45 6.30
N MET A 466 -3.45 -5.24 6.84
CA MET A 466 -4.09 -4.07 6.22
C MET A 466 -3.47 -3.69 4.86
N GLY A 467 -2.21 -4.07 4.59
CA GLY A 467 -1.59 -3.89 3.27
C GLY A 467 -2.30 -4.70 2.17
N PRO A 468 -2.20 -6.04 2.19
CA PRO A 468 -2.70 -6.91 1.14
C PRO A 468 -4.20 -7.22 1.22
N MET A 469 -4.80 -7.29 2.40
CA MET A 469 -6.17 -7.81 2.56
C MET A 469 -7.26 -6.97 1.87
N PRO A 470 -7.25 -5.63 1.90
CA PRO A 470 -8.23 -4.85 1.16
C PRO A 470 -8.27 -5.19 -0.34
N TRP A 471 -7.12 -5.36 -0.97
CA TRP A 471 -6.99 -5.71 -2.38
C TRP A 471 -7.44 -7.16 -2.67
N THR A 472 -7.02 -8.10 -1.81
CA THR A 472 -7.35 -9.52 -1.93
C THR A 472 -8.85 -9.74 -1.78
N ILE A 473 -9.45 -9.22 -0.71
CA ILE A 473 -10.88 -9.38 -0.43
C ILE A 473 -11.71 -8.73 -1.54
N ASN A 474 -11.36 -7.52 -1.98
CA ASN A 474 -12.06 -6.86 -3.09
C ASN A 474 -12.01 -7.67 -4.39
N SER A 475 -10.95 -8.43 -4.66
CA SER A 475 -10.88 -9.29 -5.84
C SER A 475 -11.78 -10.54 -5.74
N GLU A 476 -12.21 -10.91 -4.53
CA GLU A 476 -12.97 -12.13 -4.22
C GLU A 476 -14.48 -11.89 -4.04
N ILE A 477 -14.91 -10.72 -3.50
CA ILE A 477 -16.28 -10.51 -3.01
C ILE A 477 -17.31 -10.13 -4.09
N TYR A 478 -16.89 -9.78 -5.29
CA TYR A 478 -17.81 -9.29 -6.32
C TYR A 478 -18.27 -10.37 -7.29
N PRO A 479 -19.58 -10.42 -7.64
CA PRO A 479 -20.08 -11.25 -8.71
C PRO A 479 -19.38 -11.00 -10.04
N LEU A 480 -19.22 -12.04 -10.86
CA LEU A 480 -18.47 -11.96 -12.11
C LEU A 480 -18.98 -10.85 -13.05
N TRP A 481 -20.31 -10.69 -13.15
CA TRP A 481 -20.95 -9.73 -14.06
C TRP A 481 -20.78 -8.27 -13.63
N THR A 482 -20.54 -7.98 -12.33
CA THR A 482 -20.32 -6.64 -11.80
C THR A 482 -18.89 -6.38 -11.39
N ARG A 483 -18.03 -7.41 -11.34
CA ARG A 483 -16.68 -7.37 -10.73
C ARG A 483 -15.85 -6.19 -11.23
N SER A 484 -15.73 -6.00 -12.54
CA SER A 484 -14.91 -4.91 -13.09
C SER A 484 -15.43 -3.54 -12.67
N PHE A 485 -16.75 -3.35 -12.59
CA PHE A 485 -17.35 -2.10 -12.15
C PHE A 485 -17.14 -1.88 -10.64
N CYS A 486 -17.49 -2.86 -9.82
CA CYS A 486 -17.38 -2.75 -8.36
C CYS A 486 -15.94 -2.60 -7.90
N TYR A 487 -15.01 -3.37 -8.50
CA TYR A 487 -13.60 -3.25 -8.19
C TYR A 487 -13.02 -1.90 -8.61
N SER A 488 -13.38 -1.38 -9.79
CA SER A 488 -13.01 -0.04 -10.24
C SER A 488 -13.52 1.04 -9.29
N MET A 489 -14.78 0.92 -8.84
CA MET A 489 -15.37 1.86 -7.89
C MET A 489 -14.65 1.81 -6.54
N SER A 490 -14.41 0.64 -5.96
CA SER A 490 -13.68 0.51 -4.68
C SER A 490 -12.24 1.01 -4.78
N THR A 491 -11.54 0.73 -5.89
CA THR A 491 -10.20 1.27 -6.18
C THR A 491 -10.22 2.79 -6.33
N SER A 492 -11.28 3.35 -6.93
CA SER A 492 -11.46 4.80 -7.01
C SER A 492 -11.62 5.44 -5.64
N PHE A 493 -12.36 4.83 -4.71
CA PHE A 493 -12.41 5.29 -3.31
C PHE A 493 -11.04 5.22 -2.63
N ASN A 494 -10.24 4.19 -2.91
CA ASN A 494 -8.88 4.10 -2.40
C ASN A 494 -8.04 5.31 -2.83
N TRP A 495 -7.99 5.61 -4.14
CA TRP A 495 -7.21 6.73 -4.66
C TRP A 495 -7.75 8.09 -4.22
N PHE A 496 -9.07 8.25 -4.11
CA PHE A 496 -9.67 9.49 -3.59
C PHE A 496 -9.26 9.76 -2.14
N PHE A 497 -9.38 8.77 -1.26
CA PHE A 497 -8.98 8.94 0.13
C PHE A 497 -7.47 9.03 0.31
N ASN A 498 -6.69 8.39 -0.57
CA ASN A 498 -5.24 8.62 -0.66
C ASN A 498 -4.92 10.08 -0.99
N LEU A 499 -5.57 10.64 -2.00
CA LEU A 499 -5.43 12.06 -2.36
C LEU A 499 -5.80 12.98 -1.19
N LEU A 500 -6.94 12.73 -0.56
CA LEU A 500 -7.41 13.53 0.57
C LEU A 500 -6.42 13.49 1.74
N VAL A 501 -5.96 12.31 2.15
CA VAL A 501 -5.01 12.15 3.25
C VAL A 501 -3.66 12.79 2.90
N SER A 502 -3.17 12.63 1.66
CA SER A 502 -1.89 13.20 1.23
C SER A 502 -1.91 14.72 1.13
N LEU A 503 -3.01 15.32 0.66
CA LEU A 503 -3.18 16.78 0.59
C LEU A 503 -3.37 17.42 1.95
N THR A 504 -4.02 16.73 2.88
CA THR A 504 -4.40 17.33 4.16
C THR A 504 -3.38 17.11 5.26
N PHE A 505 -2.38 16.24 5.10
CA PHE A 505 -1.47 15.87 6.18
C PHE A 505 -0.69 17.07 6.74
N LEU A 506 0.02 17.84 5.88
CA LEU A 506 0.81 18.99 6.33
C LEU A 506 -0.09 20.10 6.91
N THR A 507 -1.23 20.35 6.27
CA THR A 507 -2.22 21.29 6.80
C THR A 507 -2.76 20.83 8.15
N LEU A 508 -3.02 19.53 8.31
CA LEU A 508 -3.52 18.94 9.54
C LEU A 508 -2.50 19.03 10.69
N THR A 509 -1.20 18.81 10.39
CA THR A 509 -0.14 18.96 11.38
C THR A 509 0.01 20.41 11.85
N ASN A 510 -0.26 21.38 10.98
CA ASN A 510 -0.26 22.79 11.36
C ASN A 510 -1.49 23.22 12.16
N LEU A 511 -2.67 22.62 11.91
CA LEU A 511 -3.92 22.95 12.59
C LEU A 511 -4.11 22.22 13.93
N LEU A 512 -3.75 20.94 14.00
CA LEU A 512 -4.01 20.05 15.12
C LEU A 512 -2.73 19.65 15.89
N THR A 513 -1.57 20.12 15.50
CA THR A 513 -0.26 19.62 15.88
C THR A 513 0.10 18.26 15.23
N ILE A 514 1.36 17.85 15.30
CA ILE A 514 1.83 16.57 14.71
C ILE A 514 1.17 15.39 15.42
N TYR A 515 1.17 15.38 16.74
CA TYR A 515 0.54 14.29 17.52
C TYR A 515 -0.99 14.28 17.37
N GLY A 516 -1.63 15.44 17.21
CA GLY A 516 -3.07 15.55 16.95
C GLY A 516 -3.50 14.87 15.66
N ALA A 517 -2.70 15.00 14.60
CA ALA A 517 -2.93 14.30 13.32
C ALA A 517 -2.89 12.77 13.50
N PHE A 518 -1.92 12.23 14.26
CA PHE A 518 -1.83 10.78 14.50
C PHE A 518 -2.94 10.26 15.42
N TYR A 519 -3.40 11.05 16.40
CA TYR A 519 -4.60 10.70 17.19
C TYR A 519 -5.85 10.66 16.32
N LEU A 520 -6.00 11.57 15.36
CA LEU A 520 -7.12 11.54 14.41
C LEU A 520 -7.09 10.27 13.54
N TYR A 521 -5.91 9.85 13.04
CA TYR A 521 -5.78 8.58 12.33
C TYR A 521 -6.11 7.38 13.21
N THR A 522 -5.71 7.42 14.48
CA THR A 522 -6.07 6.39 15.48
C THR A 522 -7.58 6.28 15.65
N PHE A 523 -8.27 7.42 15.73
CA PHE A 523 -9.73 7.48 15.85
C PHE A 523 -10.43 6.83 14.65
N PHE A 524 -10.00 7.16 13.41
CA PHE A 524 -10.56 6.53 12.22
C PHE A 524 -10.23 5.04 12.13
N ALA A 525 -9.03 4.62 12.52
CA ALA A 525 -8.66 3.21 12.58
C ALA A 525 -9.52 2.43 13.59
N LEU A 526 -9.87 3.03 14.73
CA LEU A 526 -10.77 2.44 15.74
C LEU A 526 -12.19 2.26 15.19
N ILE A 527 -12.73 3.28 14.51
CA ILE A 527 -14.01 3.16 13.82
C ILE A 527 -13.94 2.04 12.78
N GLY A 528 -12.86 1.97 12.00
CA GLY A 528 -12.64 0.91 11.03
C GLY A 528 -12.61 -0.48 11.65
N LEU A 529 -11.96 -0.64 12.80
CA LEU A 529 -11.91 -1.91 13.52
C LEU A 529 -13.32 -2.37 13.95
N ILE A 530 -14.14 -1.45 14.48
CA ILE A 530 -15.52 -1.72 14.87
C ILE A 530 -16.35 -2.14 13.63
N LEU A 531 -16.26 -1.38 12.54
CA LEU A 531 -17.00 -1.67 11.31
C LEU A 531 -16.57 -3.01 10.69
N PHE A 532 -15.28 -3.32 10.65
CA PHE A 532 -14.79 -4.61 10.14
C PHE A 532 -15.21 -5.77 11.02
N TYR A 533 -15.27 -5.58 12.35
CA TYR A 533 -15.77 -6.61 13.24
C TYR A 533 -17.19 -7.02 12.91
N PHE A 534 -18.07 -6.08 12.55
CA PHE A 534 -19.47 -6.37 12.23
C PHE A 534 -19.71 -6.79 10.78
N PHE A 535 -19.04 -6.15 9.82
CA PHE A 535 -19.39 -6.26 8.41
C PHE A 535 -18.46 -7.14 7.57
N LEU A 536 -17.20 -7.38 8.01
CA LEU A 536 -16.24 -8.13 7.20
C LEU A 536 -16.49 -9.64 7.29
N PRO A 537 -16.86 -10.34 6.17
CA PRO A 537 -16.99 -11.79 6.14
C PRO A 537 -15.63 -12.47 6.06
N GLU A 538 -15.58 -13.78 6.34
CA GLU A 538 -14.42 -14.61 6.06
C GLU A 538 -14.57 -15.26 4.68
N THR A 539 -13.55 -15.07 3.84
CA THR A 539 -13.55 -15.58 2.45
C THR A 539 -12.61 -16.77 2.25
N LYS A 540 -11.85 -17.15 3.30
CA LYS A 540 -10.91 -18.26 3.22
C LYS A 540 -11.61 -19.57 2.84
N ASP A 541 -10.99 -20.35 1.93
CA ASP A 541 -11.40 -21.68 1.47
C ASP A 541 -12.82 -21.72 0.87
N LYS A 542 -13.33 -20.57 0.36
CA LYS A 542 -14.62 -20.47 -0.29
C LYS A 542 -14.48 -20.22 -1.79
N SER A 543 -15.37 -20.83 -2.58
CA SER A 543 -15.51 -20.49 -3.99
C SER A 543 -16.05 -19.06 -4.17
N LEU A 544 -15.92 -18.49 -5.36
CA LEU A 544 -16.44 -17.13 -5.63
C LEU A 544 -17.98 -17.09 -5.52
N GLU A 545 -18.61 -18.17 -5.91
CA GLU A 545 -20.05 -18.38 -5.88
C GLU A 545 -20.55 -18.48 -4.42
N GLU A 546 -19.85 -19.22 -3.55
CA GLU A 546 -20.15 -19.29 -2.12
C GLU A 546 -19.99 -17.95 -1.40
N ILE A 547 -19.00 -17.16 -1.81
CA ILE A 547 -18.80 -15.80 -1.26
C ILE A 547 -19.97 -14.90 -1.65
N GLU A 548 -20.50 -15.03 -2.86
CA GLU A 548 -21.64 -14.28 -3.35
C GLU A 548 -22.87 -14.51 -2.46
N PHE A 549 -23.18 -15.74 -2.10
CA PHE A 549 -24.27 -16.11 -1.19
C PHE A 549 -24.14 -15.51 0.21
N LEU A 550 -22.94 -15.17 0.67
CA LEU A 550 -22.78 -14.50 1.96
C LEU A 550 -23.43 -13.11 2.00
N PHE A 551 -23.55 -12.44 0.85
CA PHE A 551 -24.11 -11.09 0.75
C PHE A 551 -25.61 -11.07 0.42
N GLU A 552 -26.25 -12.22 0.21
CA GLU A 552 -27.72 -12.28 0.05
C GLU A 552 -28.45 -11.87 1.34
N GLN A 553 -27.86 -12.16 2.49
CA GLN A 553 -28.45 -11.84 3.79
C GLN A 553 -28.01 -10.46 4.29
N PRO A 554 -28.82 -9.78 5.13
CA PRO A 554 -28.41 -8.52 5.75
C PRO A 554 -27.09 -8.66 6.52
N LEU A 555 -26.19 -7.70 6.33
CA LEU A 555 -24.84 -7.72 6.91
C LEU A 555 -24.81 -7.93 8.44
N CYS A 556 -25.83 -7.43 9.16
CA CYS A 556 -25.95 -7.60 10.61
C CYS A 556 -26.27 -9.06 11.04
N GLN A 557 -26.81 -9.91 10.16
CA GLN A 557 -27.13 -11.31 10.47
C GLN A 557 -25.97 -12.27 10.18
N LEU A 558 -24.95 -11.84 9.46
CA LEU A 558 -23.74 -12.61 9.18
C LEU A 558 -23.05 -13.11 10.47
N HIS A 559 -23.16 -12.35 11.54
CA HIS A 559 -22.56 -12.71 12.84
C HIS A 559 -23.38 -13.74 13.62
N LYS A 560 -24.72 -13.70 13.56
CA LYS A 560 -25.61 -14.56 14.32
C LYS A 560 -25.62 -16.03 13.84
N LYS A 561 -25.56 -16.24 12.52
CA LYS A 561 -25.55 -17.57 11.92
C LYS A 561 -24.20 -18.30 12.11
N ARG A 562 -23.12 -17.57 12.28
CA ARG A 562 -21.78 -18.11 12.53
C ARG A 562 -21.65 -18.78 13.91
N GLN A 563 -22.30 -18.23 14.93
CA GLN A 563 -22.38 -18.86 16.25
C GLN A 563 -23.18 -20.17 16.22
N ASN A 564 -24.18 -20.24 15.34
CA ASN A 564 -24.99 -21.46 15.20
C ASN A 564 -24.27 -22.54 14.35
N LEU A 565 -23.57 -22.17 13.27
CA LEU A 565 -22.79 -23.12 12.47
C LEU A 565 -21.56 -23.68 13.20
N SER A 566 -20.89 -22.89 14.02
CA SER A 566 -19.79 -23.38 14.87
C SER A 566 -20.29 -24.29 16.00
N ARG A 567 -21.53 -24.12 16.45
CA ARG A 567 -22.18 -25.07 17.38
C ARG A 567 -22.56 -26.38 16.69
N PHE A 568 -23.02 -26.36 15.44
CA PHE A 568 -23.35 -27.59 14.70
C PHE A 568 -22.09 -28.39 14.32
N HIS A 569 -21.00 -27.77 13.91
CA HIS A 569 -19.73 -28.48 13.64
C HIS A 569 -19.09 -29.08 14.90
N ASN A 570 -19.29 -28.50 16.08
CA ASN A 570 -18.84 -29.07 17.35
C ASN A 570 -19.76 -30.22 17.86
N VAL A 571 -20.99 -30.30 17.38
CA VAL A 571 -21.92 -31.37 17.74
C VAL A 571 -21.68 -32.62 16.86
N ASP A 572 -21.36 -32.44 15.56
CA ASP A 572 -21.05 -33.58 14.68
C ASP A 572 -19.69 -34.24 14.96
N SER A 573 -18.75 -33.56 15.57
CA SER A 573 -17.47 -34.15 16.01
C SER A 573 -17.56 -34.93 17.31
N THR A 574 -18.69 -34.87 18.04
CA THR A 574 -18.93 -35.64 19.28
C THR A 574 -19.86 -36.85 19.12
N VAL A 575 -20.46 -37.04 17.95
CA VAL A 575 -21.45 -38.11 17.73
C VAL A 575 -20.89 -39.33 16.94
N ASN A 576 -19.68 -39.26 16.40
CA ASN A 576 -19.09 -40.38 15.63
C ASN A 576 -18.04 -41.20 16.40
N VAL A 577 -18.29 -41.49 17.68
CA VAL A 577 -17.64 -42.59 18.40
C VAL A 577 -18.69 -43.30 19.27
N SER A 578 -19.57 -44.06 18.65
CA SER A 578 -20.25 -45.15 19.33
C SER A 578 -20.51 -46.29 18.30
N ASN A 579 -19.81 -47.35 18.53
CA ASN A 579 -19.90 -48.66 17.89
C ASN A 579 -21.31 -49.09 17.51
N GLU A 580 -21.50 -49.53 16.27
CA GLU A 580 -22.42 -50.65 15.99
C GLU A 580 -21.71 -51.70 15.14
N ASN A 581 -21.31 -52.75 15.83
CA ASN A 581 -21.10 -54.08 15.29
C ASN A 581 -22.43 -54.63 14.78
N VAL A 582 -22.61 -54.80 13.48
CA VAL A 582 -23.64 -55.66 12.92
C VAL A 582 -23.00 -56.63 11.94
N ASN A 583 -23.02 -57.89 12.35
CA ASN A 583 -22.66 -59.09 11.58
C ASN A 583 -23.51 -59.22 10.31
N PRO A 584 -22.96 -59.64 9.17
CA PRO A 584 -23.77 -60.05 8.01
C PRO A 584 -24.11 -61.54 8.10
N SER A 585 -25.35 -61.83 8.37
CA SER A 585 -25.90 -63.20 8.15
C SER A 585 -26.38 -63.36 6.70
N ILE A 586 -25.78 -64.32 6.05
CA ILE A 586 -26.11 -64.88 4.74
C ILE A 586 -27.53 -65.53 4.80
N THR A 587 -28.41 -65.14 3.88
CA THR A 587 -29.51 -65.99 3.44
C THR A 587 -29.65 -65.96 1.92
N THR A 588 -29.24 -67.07 1.31
CA THR A 588 -29.60 -67.51 -0.04
C THR A 588 -31.09 -67.88 -0.10
N SER A 589 -31.82 -67.35 -1.07
CA SER A 589 -33.00 -68.05 -1.58
C SER A 589 -33.13 -67.77 -3.08
N SER A 590 -32.92 -68.85 -3.81
CA SER A 590 -33.31 -69.09 -5.19
C SER A 590 -34.82 -69.15 -5.32
N THR A 591 -35.40 -68.52 -6.34
CA THR A 591 -36.56 -69.05 -7.08
C THR A 591 -36.52 -68.54 -8.51
N ASN A 592 -36.55 -69.51 -9.40
CA ASN A 592 -36.89 -69.45 -10.82
C ASN A 592 -38.31 -68.89 -11.03
N ASP A 593 -38.53 -68.46 -12.22
CA ASP A 593 -39.56 -68.70 -13.21
C ASP A 593 -40.21 -67.53 -13.87
N SER A 594 -40.13 -67.66 -15.15
CA SER A 594 -40.86 -67.19 -16.35
C SER A 594 -40.45 -65.89 -16.97
#